data_5247148bc03bde35b836c5ab669d503b
#
_entry.id   5247148bc03bde35b836c5ab669d503b
#
_cell.length_a   1.000
_cell.length_b   1.000
_cell.length_c   1.000
_cell.angle_alpha   90.00
_cell.angle_beta   90.00
_cell.angle_gamma   90.00
#
_symmetry.space_group_name_H-M   'P 1'
#
loop_
_entity.id
_entity.type
_entity.pdbx_description
1 polymer ?
#
loop_
_entity_poly.entity_id
_entity_poly.type
_entity_poly.pdbx_seq_one_letter_code
_entity_poly.pdbx_strand_id
1 'polypeptide(L)'
;NQPLLDQIADDDIKVVYSKNYNLNQGAYLTYCPDDLASLIAVAEAPLADALTQRGIEPERLQVQTIDNSPVIEEYNMYTLPSDIFDDLYFPPDGVVTATGLRTQLEAALSSGKHILLTGPPGTGKTVIAEAVADALVAQNTEFDGAQLITATADWSTFDTVGGYVPATETDTLEFTPGQVLRCFQQGGRPQNQLLIIDEINRSDIDKSFGQLFTVLSGQDVTLPFTVDGHPVQLRQGTPPERPPTYEYWIPDSWRLFATMNTYDKASLYELSYAFMRRFAFVHIPAPTVDASTAASLVQEFADVWDIPVTSEVRSAVADLWAVLNGEGSIRAIGPALIEDLLRTVDTSTAPPRDALTTAVGQYVIPQLEGLPPDASERSELAAIELIDRAYLEMIADSQLQY
;
A
#
# COMPACT_ATOMS: atom_id res chain seq x y z
N ASN A 1 32.23 24.95 7.44
CA ASN A 1 30.84 24.51 7.64
C ASN A 1 30.59 23.89 9.02
N GLN A 2 31.65 23.49 9.75
CA GLN A 2 31.50 22.88 11.08
C GLN A 2 30.73 23.76 12.08
N PRO A 3 31.00 25.09 12.18
CA PRO A 3 30.26 25.95 13.11
C PRO A 3 28.77 26.12 12.79
N LEU A 4 28.36 25.84 11.54
CA LEU A 4 26.95 25.87 11.12
C LEU A 4 26.24 24.56 11.47
N LEU A 5 26.94 23.44 11.33
CA LEU A 5 26.42 22.10 11.67
C LEU A 5 26.29 21.90 13.18
N ASP A 6 27.14 22.58 13.98
CA ASP A 6 27.07 22.56 15.45
C ASP A 6 25.81 23.24 16.01
N GLN A 7 25.04 23.95 15.16
CA GLN A 7 23.77 24.58 15.53
C GLN A 7 22.55 23.68 15.31
N ILE A 8 22.76 22.53 14.67
CA ILE A 8 21.70 21.55 14.38
C ILE A 8 21.78 20.44 15.43
N ALA A 9 20.62 19.90 15.82
CA ALA A 9 20.58 18.78 16.75
C ALA A 9 21.40 17.59 16.22
N ASP A 10 22.18 16.96 17.13
CA ASP A 10 23.14 15.90 16.79
C ASP A 10 22.50 14.71 16.05
N ASP A 11 21.21 14.45 16.29
CA ASP A 11 20.46 13.36 15.65
C ASP A 11 20.07 13.70 14.20
N ASP A 12 19.77 14.95 13.89
CA ASP A 12 19.43 15.39 12.53
C ASP A 12 20.67 15.39 11.63
N ILE A 13 21.84 15.72 12.18
CA ILE A 13 23.13 15.63 11.45
C ILE A 13 23.45 14.18 11.09
N LYS A 14 23.19 13.24 11.97
CA LYS A 14 23.48 11.80 11.74
C LYS A 14 22.66 11.18 10.63
N VAL A 15 21.47 11.71 10.33
CA VAL A 15 20.63 11.24 9.24
C VAL A 15 21.24 11.57 7.87
N VAL A 16 21.87 12.74 7.73
CA VAL A 16 22.37 13.24 6.45
C VAL A 16 23.88 13.03 6.30
N TYR A 17 24.65 13.15 7.40
CA TYR A 17 26.10 13.11 7.38
C TYR A 17 26.67 11.99 8.28
N SER A 18 27.81 11.43 7.86
CA SER A 18 28.59 10.54 8.72
C SER A 18 29.27 11.32 9.86
N LYS A 19 29.81 10.61 10.86
CA LYS A 19 30.58 11.21 11.97
C LYS A 19 31.71 12.16 11.53
N ASN A 20 32.18 12.04 10.30
CA ASN A 20 33.24 12.88 9.73
C ASN A 20 32.67 13.98 8.81
N TYR A 21 31.36 14.28 8.90
CA TYR A 21 30.64 15.28 8.09
C TYR A 21 30.73 15.02 6.57
N ASN A 22 30.87 13.76 6.19
CA ASN A 22 30.70 13.33 4.80
C ASN A 22 29.25 12.95 4.56
N LEU A 23 28.70 13.32 3.41
CA LEU A 23 27.34 12.94 3.02
C LEU A 23 27.22 11.41 3.02
N ASN A 24 26.22 10.88 3.72
CA ASN A 24 26.00 9.44 3.73
C ASN A 24 25.61 8.96 2.33
N GLN A 25 26.29 7.95 1.81
CA GLN A 25 25.92 7.32 0.55
C GLN A 25 24.49 6.74 0.69
N GLY A 26 23.56 7.25 -0.12
CA GLY A 26 22.15 6.86 -0.07
C GLY A 26 21.25 7.76 0.77
N ALA A 27 21.78 8.80 1.43
CA ALA A 27 20.95 9.86 1.99
C ALA A 27 20.37 10.69 0.83
N TYR A 28 19.24 10.24 0.29
CA TYR A 28 18.45 11.08 -0.59
C TYR A 28 17.69 12.07 0.30
N LEU A 29 17.88 13.37 0.04
CA LEU A 29 17.13 14.44 0.68
C LEU A 29 15.65 14.38 0.25
N THR A 30 14.92 13.40 0.75
CA THR A 30 13.45 13.37 0.64
C THR A 30 12.81 14.25 1.72
N TYR A 31 13.54 14.55 2.78
CA TYR A 31 13.13 15.47 3.85
C TYR A 31 14.36 16.25 4.31
N CYS A 32 14.36 17.55 4.12
CA CYS A 32 15.32 18.45 4.71
C CYS A 32 14.66 19.09 5.93
N PRO A 33 15.14 18.88 7.16
CA PRO A 33 14.61 19.58 8.32
C PRO A 33 14.60 21.09 8.09
N ASP A 34 13.55 21.79 8.53
CA ASP A 34 13.37 23.24 8.29
C ASP A 34 14.58 24.06 8.79
N ASP A 35 15.19 23.64 9.88
CA ASP A 35 16.39 24.25 10.43
C ASP A 35 17.60 24.11 9.49
N LEU A 36 17.77 22.96 8.86
CA LEU A 36 18.83 22.71 7.89
C LEU A 36 18.56 23.45 6.58
N ALA A 37 17.32 23.48 6.11
CA ALA A 37 16.91 24.25 4.93
C ALA A 37 17.14 25.76 5.12
N SER A 38 16.81 26.26 6.32
CA SER A 38 17.03 27.66 6.70
C SER A 38 18.50 28.01 6.76
N LEU A 39 19.35 27.13 7.30
CA LEU A 39 20.81 27.29 7.36
C LEU A 39 21.45 27.26 5.96
N ILE A 40 20.98 26.41 5.06
CA ILE A 40 21.45 26.37 3.67
C ILE A 40 21.06 27.65 2.94
N ALA A 41 19.85 28.15 3.12
CA ALA A 41 19.38 29.40 2.51
C ALA A 41 20.15 30.66 3.00
N VAL A 42 20.56 30.68 4.26
CA VAL A 42 21.37 31.76 4.84
C VAL A 42 22.85 31.66 4.45
N ALA A 43 23.32 30.46 4.08
CA ALA A 43 24.76 30.20 3.82
C ALA A 43 25.24 30.58 2.42
N GLU A 44 24.36 30.95 1.48
CA GLU A 44 24.80 31.28 0.11
C GLU A 44 25.78 32.47 0.05
N ALA A 45 25.54 33.55 0.80
CA ALA A 45 26.43 34.71 0.82
C ALA A 45 27.72 34.47 1.66
N PRO A 46 27.66 33.85 2.87
CA PRO A 46 28.86 33.54 3.65
C PRO A 46 29.74 32.44 3.03
N LEU A 47 29.18 31.56 2.19
CA LEU A 47 29.93 30.50 1.54
C LEU A 47 30.92 31.00 0.51
N ALA A 48 30.54 32.01 -0.28
CA ALA A 48 31.40 32.68 -1.26
C ALA A 48 32.61 33.33 -0.56
N ASP A 49 32.38 34.05 0.54
CA ASP A 49 33.44 34.69 1.33
C ASP A 49 34.38 33.67 1.99
N ALA A 50 33.85 32.58 2.50
CA ALA A 50 34.65 31.52 3.12
C ALA A 50 35.49 30.74 2.10
N LEU A 51 35.02 30.57 0.88
CA LEU A 51 35.76 29.94 -0.24
C LEU A 51 36.90 30.85 -0.70
N THR A 52 36.65 32.16 -0.84
CA THR A 52 37.66 33.16 -1.20
C THR A 52 38.77 33.24 -0.16
N GLN A 53 38.46 33.21 1.14
CA GLN A 53 39.45 33.16 2.24
C GLN A 53 40.34 31.93 2.21
N ARG A 54 39.89 30.83 1.58
CA ARG A 54 40.67 29.61 1.40
C ARG A 54 41.39 29.50 0.06
N GLY A 55 41.42 30.58 -0.73
CA GLY A 55 42.10 30.63 -2.03
C GLY A 55 41.37 29.82 -3.13
N ILE A 56 40.09 29.54 -2.94
CA ILE A 56 39.24 28.90 -3.95
C ILE A 56 38.49 30.05 -4.65
N GLU A 57 38.91 30.39 -5.88
CA GLU A 57 38.25 31.43 -6.66
C GLU A 57 36.82 31.00 -7.04
N PRO A 58 35.79 31.84 -6.71
CA PRO A 58 34.39 31.53 -7.01
C PRO A 58 34.10 31.33 -8.50
N GLU A 59 34.89 31.91 -9.39
CA GLU A 59 34.76 31.76 -10.85
C GLU A 59 35.07 30.31 -11.37
N ARG A 60 35.75 29.49 -10.59
CA ARG A 60 35.92 28.05 -10.91
C ARG A 60 34.73 27.15 -10.53
N LEU A 61 33.85 27.69 -9.71
CA LEU A 61 32.51 27.15 -9.52
C LEU A 61 31.56 27.89 -10.50
N GLN A 62 31.88 27.89 -11.78
CA GLN A 62 30.81 27.96 -12.76
C GLN A 62 30.00 26.69 -12.54
N VAL A 63 29.09 26.78 -11.57
CA VAL A 63 27.81 26.14 -11.69
C VAL A 63 27.38 26.61 -13.09
N GLN A 64 27.44 25.74 -14.11
CA GLN A 64 26.62 25.95 -15.26
C GLN A 64 25.29 26.33 -14.64
N THR A 65 24.86 27.57 -14.88
CA THR A 65 23.46 27.92 -14.72
C THR A 65 22.79 26.91 -15.66
N ILE A 66 22.48 25.74 -15.10
CA ILE A 66 21.41 24.92 -15.59
C ILE A 66 20.31 25.94 -15.63
N ASP A 67 19.85 26.23 -16.83
CA ASP A 67 18.69 27.07 -17.06
C ASP A 67 17.63 26.57 -16.08
N ASN A 68 17.56 27.24 -14.94
CA ASN A 68 16.56 27.03 -13.89
C ASN A 68 15.27 27.77 -14.28
N SER A 69 15.00 27.89 -15.55
CA SER A 69 13.62 27.73 -15.98
C SER A 69 13.24 26.37 -15.43
N PRO A 70 12.32 26.28 -14.43
CA PRO A 70 11.83 24.99 -14.06
C PRO A 70 11.41 24.38 -15.40
N VAL A 71 12.08 23.31 -15.83
CA VAL A 71 11.41 22.29 -16.60
C VAL A 71 10.33 21.90 -15.62
N ILE A 72 9.19 22.56 -15.73
CA ILE A 72 7.93 22.04 -15.22
C ILE A 72 7.82 20.80 -16.12
N GLU A 73 8.44 19.70 -15.67
CA GLU A 73 7.92 18.38 -16.02
C GLU A 73 6.45 18.59 -15.76
N GLU A 74 5.63 18.54 -16.81
CA GLU A 74 4.19 18.48 -16.65
C GLU A 74 3.95 17.24 -15.81
N TYR A 75 4.00 17.42 -14.49
CA TYR A 75 3.54 16.41 -13.56
C TYR A 75 2.08 16.20 -13.93
N ASN A 76 1.75 15.03 -14.44
CA ASN A 76 0.37 14.63 -14.62
C ASN A 76 -0.30 14.80 -13.27
N MET A 77 -1.00 15.93 -13.09
CA MET A 77 -1.73 16.19 -11.85
C MET A 77 -2.95 15.30 -11.84
N TYR A 78 -2.87 14.20 -11.11
CA TYR A 78 -4.03 13.32 -10.92
C TYR A 78 -4.94 13.92 -9.85
N THR A 79 -6.19 14.15 -10.23
CA THR A 79 -7.25 14.59 -9.32
C THR A 79 -8.29 13.48 -9.22
N LEU A 80 -8.57 13.02 -8.01
CA LEU A 80 -9.58 12.00 -7.77
C LEU A 80 -10.95 12.65 -7.48
N PRO A 81 -12.07 12.04 -7.88
CA PRO A 81 -13.41 12.52 -7.58
C PRO A 81 -13.61 12.75 -6.07
N SER A 82 -14.39 13.76 -5.71
CA SER A 82 -14.67 14.05 -4.30
C SER A 82 -15.47 12.95 -3.60
N ASP A 83 -16.24 12.21 -4.35
CA ASP A 83 -17.14 11.13 -3.98
C ASP A 83 -16.55 9.72 -4.16
N ILE A 84 -15.26 9.65 -4.50
CA ILE A 84 -14.57 8.36 -4.78
C ILE A 84 -14.67 7.33 -3.65
N PHE A 85 -14.88 7.78 -2.42
CA PHE A 85 -14.96 6.94 -1.23
C PHE A 85 -16.33 7.02 -0.54
N ASP A 86 -17.40 7.45 -1.26
CA ASP A 86 -18.73 7.57 -0.67
C ASP A 86 -19.33 6.21 -0.24
N ASP A 87 -18.91 5.12 -0.89
CA ASP A 87 -19.26 3.74 -0.50
C ASP A 87 -18.44 3.21 0.69
N LEU A 88 -17.50 4.00 1.21
CA LEU A 88 -16.67 3.67 2.36
C LEU A 88 -16.94 4.64 3.50
N TYR A 89 -17.14 4.09 4.69
CA TYR A 89 -17.31 4.93 5.87
C TYR A 89 -15.97 5.24 6.54
N PHE A 90 -15.71 6.52 6.76
CA PHE A 90 -14.57 7.02 7.53
C PHE A 90 -15.10 7.73 8.78
N PRO A 91 -14.80 7.22 9.99
CA PRO A 91 -15.24 7.88 11.22
C PRO A 91 -14.78 9.35 11.25
N PRO A 92 -15.65 10.31 11.64
CA PRO A 92 -15.32 11.74 11.66
C PRO A 92 -14.08 12.08 12.51
N ASP A 93 -13.89 11.37 13.62
CA ASP A 93 -12.77 11.53 14.54
C ASP A 93 -11.64 10.53 14.24
N GLY A 94 -11.70 9.85 13.09
CA GLY A 94 -10.71 8.86 12.66
C GLY A 94 -9.36 9.47 12.32
N VAL A 95 -8.29 8.70 12.49
CA VAL A 95 -6.92 9.08 12.08
C VAL A 95 -6.83 9.33 10.57
N VAL A 96 -7.65 8.62 9.78
CA VAL A 96 -7.73 8.77 8.32
C VAL A 96 -9.14 9.23 7.97
N THR A 97 -9.22 10.33 7.23
CA THR A 97 -10.47 10.85 6.65
C THR A 97 -10.48 10.63 5.14
N ALA A 98 -11.66 10.53 4.53
CA ALA A 98 -11.81 10.39 3.08
C ALA A 98 -11.04 11.48 2.30
N THR A 99 -11.16 12.74 2.72
CA THR A 99 -10.45 13.87 2.11
C THR A 99 -8.93 13.77 2.29
N GLY A 100 -8.46 13.40 3.49
CA GLY A 100 -7.03 13.24 3.78
C GLY A 100 -6.41 12.11 2.97
N LEU A 101 -7.10 10.97 2.88
CA LEU A 101 -6.68 9.82 2.08
C LEU A 101 -6.62 10.18 0.58
N ARG A 102 -7.66 10.84 0.06
CA ARG A 102 -7.69 11.30 -1.33
C ARG A 102 -6.50 12.19 -1.64
N THR A 103 -6.25 13.23 -0.81
CA THR A 103 -5.12 14.16 -1.00
C THR A 103 -3.77 13.43 -0.96
N GLN A 104 -3.61 12.46 -0.05
CA GLN A 104 -2.38 11.67 0.04
C GLN A 104 -2.16 10.82 -1.22
N LEU A 105 -3.21 10.20 -1.75
CA LEU A 105 -3.16 9.39 -2.98
C LEU A 105 -2.87 10.28 -4.20
N GLU A 106 -3.54 11.41 -4.35
CA GLU A 106 -3.30 12.39 -5.42
C GLU A 106 -1.84 12.87 -5.44
N ALA A 107 -1.29 13.21 -4.28
CA ALA A 107 0.11 13.61 -4.15
C ALA A 107 1.08 12.50 -4.53
N ALA A 108 0.82 11.27 -4.10
CA ALA A 108 1.64 10.11 -4.43
C ALA A 108 1.61 9.79 -5.92
N LEU A 109 0.43 9.76 -6.53
CA LEU A 109 0.23 9.50 -7.96
C LEU A 109 0.93 10.58 -8.81
N SER A 110 0.71 11.86 -8.47
CA SER A 110 1.31 13.01 -9.18
C SER A 110 2.84 13.05 -9.04
N SER A 111 3.40 12.50 -7.94
CA SER A 111 4.86 12.35 -7.77
C SER A 111 5.46 11.12 -8.47
N GLY A 112 4.68 10.41 -9.28
CA GLY A 112 5.15 9.24 -10.03
C GLY A 112 5.37 7.98 -9.20
N LYS A 113 4.87 7.92 -7.95
CA LYS A 113 5.01 6.75 -7.09
C LYS A 113 3.95 5.70 -7.39
N HIS A 114 4.34 4.43 -7.25
CA HIS A 114 3.41 3.33 -7.07
C HIS A 114 2.78 3.43 -5.68
N ILE A 115 1.65 2.79 -5.45
CA ILE A 115 0.90 2.89 -4.19
C ILE A 115 0.94 1.54 -3.46
N LEU A 116 1.30 1.55 -2.18
CA LEU A 116 1.18 0.39 -1.30
C LEU A 116 0.27 0.71 -0.12
N LEU A 117 -0.93 0.15 -0.13
CA LEU A 117 -1.89 0.27 0.95
C LEU A 117 -1.58 -0.75 2.03
N THR A 118 -1.35 -0.29 3.26
CA THR A 118 -0.99 -1.15 4.39
C THR A 118 -2.03 -1.03 5.51
N GLY A 119 -2.22 -2.05 6.30
CA GLY A 119 -3.10 -2.00 7.46
C GLY A 119 -3.67 -3.37 7.83
N PRO A 120 -4.48 -3.44 8.89
CA PRO A 120 -5.14 -4.67 9.31
C PRO A 120 -6.03 -5.27 8.22
N PRO A 121 -6.33 -6.59 8.26
CA PRO A 121 -7.32 -7.18 7.38
C PRO A 121 -8.71 -6.54 7.58
N GLY A 122 -9.50 -6.46 6.51
CA GLY A 122 -10.87 -5.95 6.56
C GLY A 122 -10.99 -4.42 6.70
N THR A 123 -9.95 -3.65 6.41
CA THR A 123 -9.99 -2.16 6.43
C THR A 123 -10.28 -1.54 5.06
N GLY A 124 -10.70 -2.33 4.06
CA GLY A 124 -11.10 -1.81 2.74
C GLY A 124 -9.95 -1.49 1.78
N LYS A 125 -8.71 -1.91 2.05
CA LYS A 125 -7.53 -1.59 1.21
C LYS A 125 -7.72 -1.93 -0.26
N THR A 126 -8.21 -3.13 -0.56
CA THR A 126 -8.43 -3.59 -1.95
C THR A 126 -9.50 -2.76 -2.63
N VAL A 127 -10.62 -2.47 -1.93
CA VAL A 127 -11.70 -1.62 -2.42
C VAL A 127 -11.20 -0.20 -2.72
N ILE A 128 -10.35 0.36 -1.85
CA ILE A 128 -9.72 1.67 -2.08
C ILE A 128 -8.84 1.63 -3.32
N ALA A 129 -8.03 0.58 -3.50
CA ALA A 129 -7.15 0.45 -4.66
C ALA A 129 -7.95 0.34 -5.97
N GLU A 130 -9.03 -0.44 -5.99
CA GLU A 130 -9.94 -0.58 -7.12
C GLU A 130 -10.65 0.74 -7.44
N ALA A 131 -11.24 1.40 -6.43
CA ALA A 131 -11.92 2.69 -6.62
C ALA A 131 -10.98 3.74 -7.23
N VAL A 132 -9.74 3.82 -6.77
CA VAL A 132 -8.75 4.76 -7.32
C VAL A 132 -8.35 4.40 -8.74
N ALA A 133 -8.10 3.12 -9.02
CA ALA A 133 -7.74 2.66 -10.37
C ALA A 133 -8.88 2.89 -11.36
N ASP A 134 -10.12 2.58 -10.98
CA ASP A 134 -11.31 2.81 -11.80
C ASP A 134 -11.54 4.30 -12.08
N ALA A 135 -11.35 5.15 -11.08
CA ALA A 135 -11.45 6.60 -11.26
C ALA A 135 -10.36 7.14 -12.23
N LEU A 136 -9.14 6.64 -12.14
CA LEU A 136 -8.06 7.01 -13.06
C LEU A 136 -8.37 6.57 -14.49
N VAL A 137 -8.86 5.35 -14.68
CA VAL A 137 -9.27 4.83 -16.01
C VAL A 137 -10.45 5.62 -16.58
N ALA A 138 -11.42 5.97 -15.74
CA ALA A 138 -12.60 6.73 -16.20
C ALA A 138 -12.28 8.17 -16.62
N GLN A 139 -11.27 8.80 -15.98
CA GLN A 139 -10.94 10.20 -16.20
C GLN A 139 -9.82 10.43 -17.22
N ASN A 140 -8.97 9.43 -17.47
CA ASN A 140 -7.76 9.58 -18.27
C ASN A 140 -7.72 8.59 -19.41
N THR A 141 -7.70 9.10 -20.64
CA THR A 141 -7.65 8.29 -21.86
C THR A 141 -6.30 7.57 -22.08
N GLU A 142 -5.31 7.83 -21.23
CA GLU A 142 -4.00 7.18 -21.28
C GLU A 142 -4.03 5.77 -20.68
N PHE A 143 -5.06 5.40 -19.91
CA PHE A 143 -5.22 4.08 -19.32
C PHE A 143 -6.23 3.25 -20.10
N ASP A 144 -5.85 2.02 -20.45
CA ASP A 144 -6.70 1.07 -21.17
C ASP A 144 -7.58 0.22 -20.23
N GLY A 145 -7.32 0.27 -18.92
CA GLY A 145 -8.07 -0.47 -17.92
C GLY A 145 -7.26 -0.70 -16.63
N ALA A 146 -7.85 -1.45 -15.72
CA ALA A 146 -7.20 -1.92 -14.50
C ALA A 146 -7.37 -3.44 -14.35
N GLN A 147 -6.39 -4.11 -13.77
CA GLN A 147 -6.41 -5.54 -13.50
C GLN A 147 -6.10 -5.80 -12.03
N LEU A 148 -6.98 -6.53 -11.34
CA LEU A 148 -6.75 -7.04 -9.99
C LEU A 148 -6.23 -8.47 -10.04
N ILE A 149 -5.16 -8.75 -9.32
CA ILE A 149 -4.60 -10.09 -9.10
C ILE A 149 -4.21 -10.25 -7.64
N THR A 150 -4.20 -11.49 -7.15
CA THR A 150 -3.76 -11.79 -5.77
C THR A 150 -2.42 -12.49 -5.80
N ALA A 151 -1.48 -12.00 -4.99
CA ALA A 151 -0.17 -12.65 -4.86
C ALA A 151 -0.29 -13.97 -4.08
N THR A 152 0.49 -14.97 -4.48
CA THR A 152 0.56 -16.28 -3.82
C THR A 152 2.02 -16.62 -3.46
N ALA A 153 2.20 -17.53 -2.50
CA ALA A 153 3.52 -17.89 -1.97
C ALA A 153 4.44 -18.57 -3.01
N ASP A 154 3.86 -19.16 -4.04
CA ASP A 154 4.57 -19.83 -5.13
C ASP A 154 4.96 -18.90 -6.29
N TRP A 155 4.58 -17.61 -6.22
CA TRP A 155 4.95 -16.65 -7.27
C TRP A 155 6.46 -16.62 -7.52
N SER A 156 6.77 -16.51 -8.79
CA SER A 156 8.13 -16.43 -9.32
C SER A 156 8.20 -15.39 -10.43
N THR A 157 9.38 -15.22 -11.03
CA THR A 157 9.56 -14.39 -12.23
C THR A 157 8.64 -14.83 -13.38
N PHE A 158 8.28 -16.12 -13.44
CA PHE A 158 7.35 -16.62 -14.46
C PHE A 158 5.98 -15.96 -14.36
N ASP A 159 5.49 -15.72 -13.14
CA ASP A 159 4.17 -15.16 -12.91
C ASP A 159 4.13 -13.65 -13.21
N THR A 160 5.21 -12.93 -12.95
CA THR A 160 5.28 -11.47 -13.11
C THR A 160 5.79 -11.06 -14.49
N VAL A 161 6.92 -11.62 -14.90
CA VAL A 161 7.61 -11.31 -16.17
C VAL A 161 7.17 -12.26 -17.27
N GLY A 162 7.13 -13.57 -16.99
CA GLY A 162 6.81 -14.61 -17.93
C GLY A 162 7.94 -15.60 -18.15
N GLY A 163 7.77 -16.47 -19.11
CA GLY A 163 8.72 -17.53 -19.44
C GLY A 163 8.32 -18.32 -20.66
N TYR A 164 9.08 -19.38 -20.94
CA TYR A 164 8.81 -20.26 -22.08
C TYR A 164 7.76 -21.32 -21.70
N VAL A 165 6.76 -21.45 -22.55
CA VAL A 165 5.74 -22.50 -22.48
C VAL A 165 5.71 -23.29 -23.81
N PRO A 166 5.27 -24.57 -23.83
CA PRO A 166 5.05 -25.30 -25.07
C PRO A 166 4.02 -24.60 -25.94
N ALA A 167 4.33 -24.36 -27.19
CA ALA A 167 3.39 -23.81 -28.16
C ALA A 167 2.25 -24.81 -28.46
N THR A 168 1.03 -24.32 -28.63
CA THR A 168 -0.15 -25.18 -28.79
C THR A 168 -0.14 -25.97 -30.11
N GLU A 169 0.45 -25.40 -31.18
CA GLU A 169 0.38 -25.94 -32.53
C GLU A 169 1.71 -26.53 -33.03
N THR A 170 2.80 -26.31 -32.33
CA THR A 170 4.12 -26.72 -32.71
C THR A 170 4.88 -27.35 -31.55
N ASP A 171 5.89 -28.18 -31.82
CA ASP A 171 6.74 -28.79 -30.78
C ASP A 171 7.89 -27.84 -30.38
N THR A 172 7.57 -26.54 -30.28
CA THR A 172 8.52 -25.48 -29.93
C THR A 172 8.11 -24.80 -28.64
N LEU A 173 9.06 -24.10 -28.02
CA LEU A 173 8.75 -23.22 -26.85
C LEU A 173 8.54 -21.80 -27.35
N GLU A 174 7.50 -21.16 -26.82
CA GLU A 174 7.22 -19.74 -27.06
C GLU A 174 7.23 -18.95 -25.75
N PHE A 175 7.66 -17.70 -25.82
CA PHE A 175 7.63 -16.82 -24.68
C PHE A 175 6.19 -16.35 -24.40
N THR A 176 5.72 -16.58 -23.19
CA THR A 176 4.42 -16.10 -22.71
C THR A 176 4.67 -15.04 -21.65
N PRO A 177 4.13 -13.79 -21.80
CA PRO A 177 4.30 -12.73 -20.83
C PRO A 177 3.53 -13.04 -19.54
N GLY A 178 4.14 -12.71 -18.39
CA GLY A 178 3.53 -12.76 -17.08
C GLY A 178 2.59 -11.57 -16.84
N GLN A 179 2.01 -11.52 -15.63
CA GLN A 179 0.96 -10.56 -15.28
C GLN A 179 1.38 -9.09 -15.46
N VAL A 180 2.62 -8.74 -15.09
CA VAL A 180 3.11 -7.36 -15.25
C VAL A 180 3.31 -6.99 -16.71
N LEU A 181 3.93 -7.88 -17.51
CA LEU A 181 4.18 -7.57 -18.91
C LEU A 181 2.89 -7.49 -19.73
N ARG A 182 1.84 -8.21 -19.35
CA ARG A 182 0.53 -8.14 -20.01
C ARG A 182 -0.10 -6.76 -19.89
N CYS A 183 0.26 -5.98 -18.86
CA CYS A 183 -0.24 -4.62 -18.70
C CYS A 183 0.25 -3.67 -19.82
N PHE A 184 1.32 -4.03 -20.53
CA PHE A 184 1.96 -3.17 -21.53
C PHE A 184 1.73 -3.59 -22.97
N GLN A 185 1.29 -4.82 -23.20
CA GLN A 185 1.04 -5.32 -24.55
C GLN A 185 0.01 -6.44 -24.55
N GLN A 186 -0.97 -6.35 -25.41
CA GLN A 186 -1.96 -7.40 -25.65
C GLN A 186 -2.21 -7.59 -27.15
N GLY A 187 -2.01 -8.82 -27.63
CA GLY A 187 -2.22 -9.13 -29.06
C GLY A 187 -1.36 -8.29 -30.01
N GLY A 188 -0.15 -7.93 -29.62
CA GLY A 188 0.78 -7.11 -30.39
C GLY A 188 0.44 -5.61 -30.42
N ARG A 189 -0.49 -5.16 -29.58
CA ARG A 189 -0.82 -3.74 -29.43
C ARG A 189 -0.32 -3.23 -28.10
N PRO A 190 0.28 -2.02 -28.05
CA PRO A 190 0.65 -1.40 -26.79
C PRO A 190 -0.58 -1.21 -25.92
N GLN A 191 -0.39 -1.31 -24.62
CA GLN A 191 -1.43 -1.05 -23.61
C GLN A 191 -0.81 -0.34 -22.40
N ASN A 192 -1.65 0.36 -21.66
CA ASN A 192 -1.35 0.94 -20.37
C ASN A 192 -2.42 0.52 -19.36
N GLN A 193 -2.34 -0.71 -18.87
CA GLN A 193 -3.26 -1.21 -17.86
C GLN A 193 -2.68 -1.02 -16.47
N LEU A 194 -3.43 -0.39 -15.58
CA LEU A 194 -3.10 -0.32 -14.16
C LEU A 194 -3.13 -1.72 -13.55
N LEU A 195 -2.19 -2.01 -12.67
CA LEU A 195 -2.11 -3.31 -12.00
C LEU A 195 -2.37 -3.15 -10.51
N ILE A 196 -3.29 -3.93 -9.97
CA ILE A 196 -3.57 -4.02 -8.54
C ILE A 196 -3.14 -5.40 -8.09
N ILE A 197 -2.21 -5.47 -7.13
CA ILE A 197 -1.74 -6.73 -6.54
C ILE A 197 -2.21 -6.79 -5.09
N ASP A 198 -3.18 -7.64 -4.84
CA ASP A 198 -3.68 -7.87 -3.50
C ASP A 198 -2.75 -8.80 -2.71
N GLU A 199 -2.53 -8.48 -1.44
CA GLU A 199 -1.70 -9.24 -0.50
C GLU A 199 -0.27 -9.52 -1.01
N ILE A 200 0.39 -8.51 -1.55
CA ILE A 200 1.70 -8.64 -2.21
C ILE A 200 2.77 -9.32 -1.32
N ASN A 201 2.67 -9.16 0.00
CA ASN A 201 3.56 -9.76 0.98
C ASN A 201 3.43 -11.28 1.16
N ARG A 202 2.44 -11.91 0.51
CA ARG A 202 2.36 -13.38 0.43
C ARG A 202 3.40 -13.98 -0.50
N SER A 203 3.91 -13.20 -1.47
CA SER A 203 4.95 -13.66 -2.38
C SER A 203 6.34 -13.21 -1.93
N ASP A 204 7.36 -14.00 -2.29
CA ASP A 204 8.76 -13.57 -2.23
C ASP A 204 9.00 -12.52 -3.33
N ILE A 205 8.98 -11.24 -2.92
CA ILE A 205 9.06 -10.10 -3.84
C ILE A 205 10.39 -10.05 -4.57
N ASP A 206 11.50 -10.36 -3.91
CA ASP A 206 12.81 -10.34 -4.54
C ASP A 206 12.92 -11.44 -5.61
N LYS A 207 12.29 -12.59 -5.38
CA LYS A 207 12.22 -13.69 -6.35
C LYS A 207 11.27 -13.37 -7.51
N SER A 208 10.09 -12.82 -7.23
CA SER A 208 9.06 -12.59 -8.25
C SER A 208 9.26 -11.30 -9.03
N PHE A 209 9.79 -10.23 -8.43
CA PHE A 209 9.96 -8.91 -9.03
C PHE A 209 11.41 -8.51 -9.30
N GLY A 210 12.41 -9.32 -8.92
CA GLY A 210 13.83 -8.91 -8.99
C GLY A 210 14.27 -8.32 -10.33
N GLN A 211 13.81 -8.89 -11.45
CA GLN A 211 14.10 -8.38 -12.79
C GLN A 211 13.36 -7.06 -13.12
N LEU A 212 12.24 -6.78 -12.44
CA LEU A 212 11.43 -5.59 -12.65
C LEU A 212 11.88 -4.39 -11.79
N PHE A 213 12.74 -4.58 -10.79
CA PHE A 213 13.19 -3.47 -9.93
C PHE A 213 13.86 -2.34 -10.71
N THR A 214 14.60 -2.67 -11.75
CA THR A 214 15.22 -1.68 -12.63
C THR A 214 14.17 -0.94 -13.44
N VAL A 215 13.18 -1.66 -13.97
CA VAL A 215 12.04 -1.10 -14.72
C VAL A 215 11.20 -0.17 -13.83
N LEU A 216 10.86 -0.61 -12.61
CA LEU A 216 10.14 0.20 -11.64
C LEU A 216 10.92 1.45 -11.18
N SER A 217 12.20 1.57 -11.58
CA SER A 217 13.04 2.75 -11.39
C SER A 217 13.13 3.65 -12.61
N GLY A 218 12.31 3.40 -13.65
CA GLY A 218 12.32 4.19 -14.87
C GLY A 218 13.51 3.90 -15.78
N GLN A 219 14.06 2.69 -15.81
CA GLN A 219 15.17 2.31 -16.65
C GLN A 219 14.83 1.14 -17.57
N ASP A 220 15.37 1.15 -18.79
CA ASP A 220 15.23 0.06 -19.75
C ASP A 220 15.90 -1.21 -19.23
N VAL A 221 15.31 -2.36 -19.56
CA VAL A 221 15.84 -3.69 -19.21
C VAL A 221 15.75 -4.64 -20.39
N THR A 222 16.82 -5.42 -20.60
CA THR A 222 16.79 -6.57 -21.49
C THR A 222 16.65 -7.85 -20.68
N LEU A 223 15.62 -8.64 -20.99
CA LEU A 223 15.33 -9.89 -20.31
C LEU A 223 16.08 -11.07 -20.94
N PRO A 224 16.31 -12.17 -20.20
CA PRO A 224 17.00 -13.36 -20.71
C PRO A 224 16.11 -14.26 -21.59
N PHE A 225 15.05 -13.72 -22.17
CA PHE A 225 14.12 -14.41 -23.05
C PHE A 225 14.23 -13.86 -24.47
N THR A 226 13.84 -14.66 -25.47
CA THR A 226 13.82 -14.23 -26.85
C THR A 226 12.48 -14.51 -27.52
N VAL A 227 12.05 -13.60 -28.40
CA VAL A 227 10.87 -13.72 -29.24
C VAL A 227 11.34 -13.46 -30.68
N ASP A 228 11.07 -14.35 -31.61
CA ASP A 228 11.49 -14.25 -33.01
C ASP A 228 13.00 -14.02 -33.19
N GLY A 229 13.82 -14.58 -32.28
CA GLY A 229 15.27 -14.44 -32.29
C GLY A 229 15.83 -13.12 -31.73
N HIS A 230 14.94 -12.24 -31.23
CA HIS A 230 15.30 -10.97 -30.59
C HIS A 230 15.10 -11.05 -29.07
N PRO A 231 15.99 -10.45 -28.26
CA PRO A 231 15.82 -10.42 -26.81
C PRO A 231 14.58 -9.61 -26.43
N VAL A 232 13.85 -10.09 -25.46
CA VAL A 232 12.70 -9.35 -24.88
C VAL A 232 13.22 -8.11 -24.17
N GLN A 233 12.65 -6.96 -24.48
CA GLN A 233 13.07 -5.66 -23.96
C GLN A 233 11.93 -4.93 -23.28
N LEU A 234 12.20 -4.36 -22.10
CA LEU A 234 11.33 -3.46 -21.39
C LEU A 234 11.85 -2.03 -21.61
N ARG A 235 11.03 -1.18 -22.20
CA ARG A 235 11.36 0.19 -22.59
C ARG A 235 10.52 1.18 -21.81
N GLN A 236 11.11 2.30 -21.43
CA GLN A 236 10.41 3.40 -20.80
C GLN A 236 9.84 4.39 -21.80
N GLY A 237 8.71 5.02 -21.47
CA GLY A 237 8.13 6.12 -22.24
C GLY A 237 7.03 5.71 -23.21
N THR A 238 6.78 6.56 -24.21
CA THR A 238 5.68 6.39 -25.16
C THR A 238 6.00 5.32 -26.21
N PRO A 239 5.14 4.29 -26.36
CA PRO A 239 5.36 3.26 -27.39
C PRO A 239 5.21 3.85 -28.80
N PRO A 240 5.94 3.31 -29.79
CA PRO A 240 5.64 3.58 -31.19
C PRO A 240 4.27 2.97 -31.55
N GLU A 241 3.67 3.44 -32.67
CA GLU A 241 2.34 2.98 -33.10
C GLU A 241 2.26 1.43 -33.25
N ARG A 242 3.36 0.79 -33.64
CA ARG A 242 3.49 -0.66 -33.80
C ARG A 242 4.84 -1.13 -33.28
N PRO A 243 4.98 -1.32 -31.96
CA PRO A 243 6.20 -1.85 -31.40
C PRO A 243 6.43 -3.30 -31.87
N PRO A 244 7.69 -3.75 -31.94
CA PRO A 244 8.00 -5.16 -32.12
C PRO A 244 7.39 -6.03 -31.02
N THR A 245 7.06 -7.28 -31.33
CA THR A 245 6.44 -8.24 -30.38
C THR A 245 7.32 -8.56 -29.16
N TYR A 246 8.62 -8.32 -29.27
CA TYR A 246 9.60 -8.51 -28.20
C TYR A 246 9.85 -7.25 -27.34
N GLU A 247 9.19 -6.10 -27.63
CA GLU A 247 9.31 -4.87 -26.87
C GLU A 247 8.03 -4.58 -26.08
N TYR A 248 8.20 -4.37 -24.78
CA TYR A 248 7.14 -3.95 -23.85
C TYR A 248 7.44 -2.53 -23.41
N TRP A 249 6.56 -1.61 -23.73
CA TRP A 249 6.72 -0.19 -23.45
C TRP A 249 5.93 0.20 -22.21
N ILE A 250 6.62 0.74 -21.22
CA ILE A 250 6.08 1.15 -19.94
C ILE A 250 5.90 2.65 -19.95
N PRO A 251 4.65 3.17 -20.03
CA PRO A 251 4.38 4.60 -20.00
C PRO A 251 4.76 5.21 -18.65
N ASP A 252 5.22 6.47 -18.64
CA ASP A 252 5.55 7.20 -17.41
C ASP A 252 4.34 7.36 -16.47
N SER A 253 3.13 7.33 -17.04
CA SER A 253 1.86 7.35 -16.32
C SER A 253 1.52 6.03 -15.63
N TRP A 254 2.12 4.89 -16.01
CA TRP A 254 1.77 3.59 -15.46
C TRP A 254 1.95 3.51 -13.95
N ARG A 255 0.98 2.95 -13.26
CA ARG A 255 1.00 2.78 -11.80
C ARG A 255 0.67 1.36 -11.41
N LEU A 256 1.37 0.92 -10.37
CA LEU A 256 1.14 -0.33 -9.65
C LEU A 256 0.54 0.01 -8.29
N PHE A 257 -0.60 -0.55 -7.98
CA PHE A 257 -1.21 -0.55 -6.66
C PHE A 257 -0.94 -1.90 -6.00
N ALA A 258 -0.64 -1.88 -4.73
CA ALA A 258 -0.47 -3.10 -3.97
C ALA A 258 -1.15 -2.97 -2.60
N THR A 259 -1.63 -4.08 -2.05
CA THR A 259 -2.12 -4.13 -0.68
C THR A 259 -1.27 -5.06 0.18
N MET A 260 -1.20 -4.77 1.46
CA MET A 260 -0.47 -5.58 2.42
C MET A 260 -1.20 -5.62 3.77
N ASN A 261 -1.40 -6.83 4.29
CA ASN A 261 -1.93 -7.04 5.63
C ASN A 261 -0.79 -7.00 6.65
N THR A 262 -0.90 -6.12 7.67
CA THR A 262 0.17 -5.91 8.67
C THR A 262 0.23 -6.98 9.74
N TYR A 263 -0.84 -7.75 9.96
CA TYR A 263 -0.92 -8.76 11.01
C TYR A 263 -0.63 -10.20 10.55
N ASP A 264 -0.47 -10.43 9.27
CA ASP A 264 -0.24 -11.76 8.72
C ASP A 264 1.23 -12.19 8.92
N LYS A 265 1.55 -12.64 10.14
CA LYS A 265 2.92 -13.01 10.54
C LYS A 265 3.45 -14.27 9.84
N ALA A 266 2.57 -15.12 9.34
CA ALA A 266 2.96 -16.44 8.80
C ALA A 266 3.44 -16.38 7.34
N SER A 267 3.18 -15.28 6.62
CA SER A 267 3.46 -15.14 5.19
C SER A 267 4.30 -13.89 4.85
N LEU A 268 4.97 -13.29 5.84
CA LEU A 268 5.70 -12.05 5.62
C LEU A 268 7.11 -12.32 5.08
N TYR A 269 7.22 -12.34 3.77
CA TYR A 269 8.49 -11.98 3.15
C TYR A 269 8.77 -10.50 3.46
N GLU A 270 9.97 -10.21 3.94
CA GLU A 270 10.38 -8.82 4.17
C GLU A 270 10.51 -8.11 2.82
N LEU A 271 9.83 -6.97 2.69
CA LEU A 271 9.98 -6.13 1.51
C LEU A 271 11.38 -5.51 1.52
N SER A 272 12.14 -5.72 0.45
CA SER A 272 13.46 -5.11 0.33
C SER A 272 13.36 -3.58 0.24
N TYR A 273 14.36 -2.87 0.79
CA TYR A 273 14.44 -1.40 0.66
C TYR A 273 14.43 -0.95 -0.82
N ALA A 274 14.98 -1.78 -1.70
CA ALA A 274 14.96 -1.53 -3.13
C ALA A 274 13.54 -1.48 -3.68
N PHE A 275 12.64 -2.34 -3.22
CA PHE A 275 11.23 -2.33 -3.57
C PHE A 275 10.50 -1.15 -2.92
N MET A 276 10.63 -0.98 -1.60
CA MET A 276 9.91 0.02 -0.82
C MET A 276 10.06 1.45 -1.36
N ARG A 277 11.27 1.85 -1.78
CA ARG A 277 11.53 3.24 -2.25
C ARG A 277 10.75 3.64 -3.50
N ARG A 278 10.13 2.69 -4.21
CA ARG A 278 9.34 2.93 -5.42
C ARG A 278 7.87 3.19 -5.13
N PHE A 279 7.47 2.93 -3.90
CA PHE A 279 6.09 3.03 -3.44
C PHE A 279 5.90 4.19 -2.47
N ALA A 280 4.74 4.80 -2.53
CA ALA A 280 4.18 5.59 -1.44
C ALA A 280 3.38 4.63 -0.55
N PHE A 281 3.75 4.60 0.73
CA PHE A 281 3.06 3.79 1.73
C PHE A 281 1.88 4.59 2.29
N VAL A 282 0.68 4.07 2.11
CA VAL A 282 -0.54 4.66 2.61
C VAL A 282 -1.14 3.71 3.64
N HIS A 283 -1.16 4.13 4.89
CA HIS A 283 -1.65 3.30 5.98
C HIS A 283 -3.15 3.50 6.19
N ILE A 284 -3.90 2.40 6.15
CA ILE A 284 -5.33 2.34 6.41
C ILE A 284 -5.54 1.61 7.74
N PRO A 285 -5.63 2.33 8.86
CA PRO A 285 -5.79 1.72 10.18
C PRO A 285 -7.19 1.13 10.35
N ALA A 286 -7.34 0.18 11.25
CA ALA A 286 -8.64 -0.12 11.80
C ALA A 286 -9.08 1.03 12.72
N PRO A 287 -10.39 1.33 12.82
CA PRO A 287 -10.87 2.37 13.72
C PRO A 287 -10.54 2.03 15.17
N THR A 288 -10.12 3.03 15.95
CA THR A 288 -10.07 2.92 17.41
C THR A 288 -11.49 3.09 17.94
N VAL A 289 -11.94 2.16 18.75
CA VAL A 289 -13.33 2.11 19.22
C VAL A 289 -13.39 2.38 20.72
N ASP A 290 -13.94 3.54 21.08
CA ASP A 290 -14.24 3.86 22.47
C ASP A 290 -15.60 3.30 22.87
N ALA A 291 -15.68 2.65 24.04
CA ALA A 291 -16.90 2.02 24.52
C ALA A 291 -18.11 2.98 24.59
N SER A 292 -17.88 4.29 24.81
CA SER A 292 -18.94 5.29 24.88
C SER A 292 -19.53 5.66 23.51
N THR A 293 -18.79 5.49 22.44
CA THR A 293 -19.19 5.82 21.05
C THR A 293 -19.41 4.59 20.17
N ALA A 294 -19.00 3.41 20.63
CA ALA A 294 -19.05 2.17 19.87
C ALA A 294 -20.44 1.87 19.27
N ALA A 295 -21.51 2.03 20.04
CA ALA A 295 -22.87 1.75 19.57
C ALA A 295 -23.33 2.71 18.45
N SER A 296 -22.89 3.97 18.49
CA SER A 296 -23.14 4.94 17.40
C SER A 296 -22.36 4.53 16.16
N LEU A 297 -21.09 4.19 16.34
CA LEU A 297 -20.21 3.76 15.25
C LEU A 297 -20.74 2.50 14.54
N VAL A 298 -21.20 1.50 15.28
CA VAL A 298 -21.83 0.29 14.70
C VAL A 298 -23.09 0.65 13.90
N GLN A 299 -23.92 1.59 14.41
CA GLN A 299 -25.12 2.03 13.68
C GLN A 299 -24.74 2.74 12.37
N GLU A 300 -23.76 3.64 12.40
CA GLU A 300 -23.31 4.39 11.22
C GLU A 300 -22.77 3.45 10.13
N PHE A 301 -21.98 2.43 10.50
CA PHE A 301 -21.55 1.39 9.56
C PHE A 301 -22.72 0.55 9.04
N ALA A 302 -23.65 0.14 9.92
CA ALA A 302 -24.82 -0.64 9.51
C ALA A 302 -25.70 0.13 8.52
N ASP A 303 -25.86 1.46 8.71
CA ASP A 303 -26.60 2.33 7.79
C ASP A 303 -25.93 2.41 6.40
N VAL A 304 -24.61 2.51 6.35
CA VAL A 304 -23.85 2.49 5.08
C VAL A 304 -24.00 1.16 4.34
N TRP A 305 -24.01 0.05 5.09
CA TRP A 305 -24.17 -1.29 4.50
C TRP A 305 -25.62 -1.71 4.26
N ASP A 306 -26.58 -0.87 4.58
CA ASP A 306 -28.04 -1.16 4.50
C ASP A 306 -28.41 -2.46 5.28
N ILE A 307 -27.86 -2.60 6.50
CA ILE A 307 -28.13 -3.74 7.37
C ILE A 307 -29.02 -3.29 8.54
N PRO A 308 -30.23 -3.84 8.67
CA PRO A 308 -31.08 -3.55 9.82
C PRO A 308 -30.49 -4.17 11.10
N VAL A 309 -30.32 -3.38 12.15
CA VAL A 309 -29.76 -3.84 13.42
C VAL A 309 -30.66 -3.50 14.60
N THR A 310 -30.98 -4.48 15.45
CA THR A 310 -31.72 -4.24 16.70
C THR A 310 -30.84 -3.57 17.75
N SER A 311 -31.42 -2.87 18.71
CA SER A 311 -30.65 -2.24 19.77
C SER A 311 -29.82 -3.22 20.59
N GLU A 312 -30.33 -4.44 20.79
CA GLU A 312 -29.65 -5.52 21.52
C GLU A 312 -28.40 -6.01 20.80
N VAL A 313 -28.53 -6.34 19.51
CA VAL A 313 -27.41 -6.78 18.65
C VAL A 313 -26.38 -5.66 18.51
N ARG A 314 -26.83 -4.42 18.27
CA ARG A 314 -25.96 -3.25 18.18
C ARG A 314 -25.11 -3.06 19.43
N SER A 315 -25.72 -3.16 20.62
CA SER A 315 -24.97 -3.02 21.88
C SER A 315 -23.93 -4.14 22.03
N ALA A 316 -24.31 -5.38 21.78
CA ALA A 316 -23.40 -6.51 21.91
C ALA A 316 -22.23 -6.45 20.93
N VAL A 317 -22.49 -6.07 19.67
CA VAL A 317 -21.43 -5.88 18.66
C VAL A 317 -20.55 -4.66 18.99
N ALA A 318 -21.12 -3.61 19.56
CA ALA A 318 -20.36 -2.46 20.04
C ALA A 318 -19.42 -2.81 21.19
N ASP A 319 -19.91 -3.56 22.19
CA ASP A 319 -19.08 -4.05 23.29
C ASP A 319 -17.95 -4.94 22.79
N LEU A 320 -18.26 -5.85 21.85
CA LEU A 320 -17.27 -6.72 21.20
C LEU A 320 -16.22 -5.90 20.46
N TRP A 321 -16.63 -4.94 19.65
CA TRP A 321 -15.70 -4.13 18.90
C TRP A 321 -14.84 -3.22 19.78
N ALA A 322 -15.40 -2.68 20.86
CA ALA A 322 -14.65 -1.91 21.85
C ALA A 322 -13.59 -2.77 22.57
N VAL A 323 -13.87 -4.04 22.86
CA VAL A 323 -12.88 -4.97 23.41
C VAL A 323 -11.74 -5.21 22.42
N LEU A 324 -12.05 -5.41 21.14
CA LEU A 324 -11.07 -5.76 20.11
C LEU A 324 -10.27 -4.55 19.60
N ASN A 325 -10.87 -3.35 19.59
CA ASN A 325 -10.28 -2.14 19.01
C ASN A 325 -10.12 -1.00 20.02
N GLY A 326 -10.28 -1.28 21.31
CA GLY A 326 -10.06 -0.29 22.37
C GLY A 326 -8.59 0.13 22.51
N GLU A 327 -8.36 1.16 23.30
CA GLU A 327 -7.01 1.63 23.59
C GLU A 327 -6.15 0.52 24.24
N GLY A 328 -5.02 0.19 23.63
CA GLY A 328 -4.15 -0.87 24.12
C GLY A 328 -4.47 -2.28 23.61
N SER A 329 -5.48 -2.43 22.75
CA SER A 329 -5.78 -3.72 22.09
C SER A 329 -4.57 -4.28 21.35
N ILE A 330 -4.36 -5.58 21.48
CA ILE A 330 -3.22 -6.30 20.84
C ILE A 330 -3.48 -6.49 19.34
N ARG A 331 -4.75 -6.64 18.94
CA ARG A 331 -5.12 -6.93 17.54
C ARG A 331 -6.44 -6.25 17.17
N ALA A 332 -6.33 -5.07 16.57
CA ALA A 332 -7.49 -4.36 16.04
C ALA A 332 -8.02 -5.06 14.77
N ILE A 333 -9.33 -5.16 14.65
CA ILE A 333 -10.03 -5.74 13.50
C ILE A 333 -10.64 -4.65 12.62
N GLY A 334 -10.67 -4.90 11.31
CA GLY A 334 -11.29 -3.98 10.36
C GLY A 334 -12.82 -4.05 10.38
N PRO A 335 -13.50 -3.01 9.83
CA PRO A 335 -14.96 -2.94 9.76
C PRO A 335 -15.61 -4.11 9.01
N ALA A 336 -14.96 -4.70 8.02
CA ALA A 336 -15.53 -5.82 7.25
C ALA A 336 -15.92 -7.00 8.15
N LEU A 337 -15.18 -7.24 9.23
CA LEU A 337 -15.52 -8.30 10.18
C LEU A 337 -16.81 -7.99 10.94
N ILE A 338 -17.06 -6.72 11.25
CA ILE A 338 -18.30 -6.25 11.87
C ILE A 338 -19.46 -6.40 10.88
N GLU A 339 -19.23 -6.10 9.60
CA GLU A 339 -20.22 -6.33 8.56
C GLU A 339 -20.63 -7.80 8.48
N ASP A 340 -19.67 -8.73 8.47
CA ASP A 340 -19.91 -10.17 8.45
C ASP A 340 -20.75 -10.63 9.67
N LEU A 341 -20.44 -10.10 10.86
CA LEU A 341 -21.22 -10.37 12.06
C LEU A 341 -22.67 -9.91 11.91
N LEU A 342 -22.88 -8.66 11.51
CA LEU A 342 -24.21 -8.06 11.37
C LEU A 342 -25.03 -8.77 10.28
N ARG A 343 -24.46 -9.05 9.10
CA ARG A 343 -25.12 -9.78 8.02
C ARG A 343 -25.52 -11.20 8.43
N THR A 344 -24.64 -11.89 9.17
CA THR A 344 -24.95 -13.25 9.68
C THR A 344 -26.11 -13.23 10.66
N VAL A 345 -26.18 -12.23 11.54
CA VAL A 345 -27.31 -12.11 12.46
C VAL A 345 -28.59 -11.74 11.73
N ASP A 346 -28.55 -10.79 10.79
CA ASP A 346 -29.71 -10.35 10.01
C ASP A 346 -30.32 -11.48 9.15
N THR A 347 -29.48 -12.28 8.52
CA THR A 347 -29.93 -13.40 7.64
C THR A 347 -30.28 -14.67 8.39
N SER A 348 -29.94 -14.77 9.69
CA SER A 348 -30.19 -15.96 10.49
C SER A 348 -31.66 -16.09 10.92
N THR A 349 -32.17 -17.31 10.92
CA THR A 349 -33.46 -17.66 11.52
C THR A 349 -33.37 -18.04 13.00
N ALA A 350 -32.15 -18.14 13.54
CA ALA A 350 -31.91 -18.43 14.96
C ALA A 350 -32.16 -17.20 15.84
N PRO A 351 -32.39 -17.37 17.14
CA PRO A 351 -32.42 -16.24 18.06
C PRO A 351 -31.15 -15.39 17.95
N PRO A 352 -31.22 -14.06 18.10
CA PRO A 352 -30.06 -13.15 17.95
C PRO A 352 -28.83 -13.55 18.74
N ARG A 353 -29.02 -14.09 19.97
CA ARG A 353 -27.94 -14.59 20.81
C ARG A 353 -27.19 -15.74 20.16
N ASP A 354 -27.91 -16.73 19.64
CA ASP A 354 -27.32 -17.93 19.04
C ASP A 354 -26.64 -17.58 17.72
N ALA A 355 -27.28 -16.71 16.92
CA ALA A 355 -26.74 -16.22 15.68
C ALA A 355 -25.43 -15.43 15.91
N LEU A 356 -25.42 -14.48 16.86
CA LEU A 356 -24.24 -13.68 17.18
C LEU A 356 -23.11 -14.55 17.75
N THR A 357 -23.43 -15.47 18.66
CA THR A 357 -22.44 -16.39 19.24
C THR A 357 -21.79 -17.24 18.15
N THR A 358 -22.59 -17.75 17.20
CA THR A 358 -22.09 -18.52 16.06
C THR A 358 -21.19 -17.66 15.17
N ALA A 359 -21.62 -16.45 14.85
CA ALA A 359 -20.83 -15.52 14.03
C ALA A 359 -19.49 -15.14 14.69
N VAL A 360 -19.49 -14.87 15.99
CA VAL A 360 -18.25 -14.61 16.74
C VAL A 360 -17.32 -15.81 16.70
N GLY A 361 -17.83 -17.03 16.87
CA GLY A 361 -17.05 -18.26 16.74
C GLY A 361 -16.45 -18.47 15.35
N GLN A 362 -17.18 -18.08 14.30
CA GLN A 362 -16.76 -18.26 12.92
C GLN A 362 -15.79 -17.20 12.42
N TYR A 363 -15.97 -15.92 12.81
CA TYR A 363 -15.26 -14.79 12.22
C TYR A 363 -14.25 -14.14 13.17
N VAL A 364 -14.57 -14.05 14.47
CA VAL A 364 -13.71 -13.36 15.46
C VAL A 364 -12.67 -14.30 16.07
N ILE A 365 -13.10 -15.47 16.56
CA ILE A 365 -12.19 -16.40 17.23
C ILE A 365 -10.98 -16.77 16.36
N PRO A 366 -11.12 -17.09 15.08
CA PRO A 366 -9.96 -17.36 14.22
C PRO A 366 -8.98 -16.18 14.09
N GLN A 367 -9.46 -14.93 14.22
CA GLN A 367 -8.60 -13.75 14.19
C GLN A 367 -7.75 -13.58 15.46
N LEU A 368 -8.14 -14.24 16.54
CA LEU A 368 -7.43 -14.23 17.83
C LEU A 368 -6.37 -15.33 17.95
N GLU A 369 -6.17 -16.12 16.90
CA GLU A 369 -5.13 -17.14 16.85
C GLU A 369 -3.74 -16.50 17.03
N GLY A 370 -2.89 -17.15 17.86
CA GLY A 370 -1.55 -16.66 18.19
C GLY A 370 -1.50 -15.52 19.21
N LEU A 371 -2.64 -15.09 19.79
CA LEU A 371 -2.62 -14.25 20.99
C LEU A 371 -2.22 -15.09 22.22
N PRO A 372 -1.54 -14.47 23.21
CA PRO A 372 -1.22 -15.12 24.45
C PRO A 372 -2.48 -15.71 25.13
N PRO A 373 -2.39 -16.87 25.81
CA PRO A 373 -3.55 -17.50 26.46
C PRO A 373 -4.17 -16.65 27.57
N ASP A 374 -3.39 -15.74 28.14
CA ASP A 374 -3.75 -14.82 29.21
C ASP A 374 -4.20 -13.43 28.71
N ALA A 375 -4.40 -13.28 27.38
CA ALA A 375 -4.91 -12.06 26.82
C ALA A 375 -6.29 -11.71 27.41
N SER A 376 -6.44 -10.48 27.90
CA SER A 376 -7.67 -9.99 28.56
C SER A 376 -8.87 -10.03 27.62
N GLU A 377 -8.64 -9.82 26.32
CA GLU A 377 -9.66 -9.80 25.28
C GLU A 377 -10.53 -11.06 25.26
N ARG A 378 -9.93 -12.23 25.49
CA ARG A 378 -10.69 -13.50 25.54
C ARG A 378 -11.69 -13.56 26.70
N SER A 379 -11.26 -13.07 27.88
CA SER A 379 -12.12 -13.06 29.07
C SER A 379 -13.22 -12.02 28.93
N GLU A 380 -12.91 -10.86 28.31
CA GLU A 380 -13.85 -9.76 28.10
C GLU A 380 -14.90 -10.13 27.03
N LEU A 381 -14.51 -10.79 25.94
CA LEU A 381 -15.46 -11.29 24.94
C LEU A 381 -16.46 -12.27 25.55
N ALA A 382 -16.00 -13.15 26.45
CA ALA A 382 -16.88 -14.10 27.14
C ALA A 382 -17.81 -13.43 28.19
N ALA A 383 -17.59 -12.16 28.51
CA ALA A 383 -18.44 -11.41 29.44
C ALA A 383 -19.59 -10.65 28.76
N ILE A 384 -19.63 -10.63 27.43
CA ILE A 384 -20.69 -9.95 26.65
C ILE A 384 -22.00 -10.73 26.83
N GLU A 385 -23.05 -10.07 27.35
CA GLU A 385 -24.29 -10.71 27.78
C GLU A 385 -25.02 -11.49 26.67
N LEU A 386 -24.95 -11.00 25.42
CA LEU A 386 -25.60 -11.64 24.27
C LEU A 386 -24.79 -12.80 23.69
N ILE A 387 -23.64 -13.13 24.25
CA ILE A 387 -22.78 -14.22 23.76
C ILE A 387 -22.86 -15.41 24.73
N ASP A 388 -23.01 -16.62 24.20
CA ASP A 388 -22.97 -17.85 25.00
C ASP A 388 -21.52 -18.19 25.36
N ARG A 389 -21.15 -17.88 26.60
CA ARG A 389 -19.81 -18.09 27.13
C ARG A 389 -19.33 -19.54 27.03
N ALA A 390 -20.17 -20.50 27.35
CA ALA A 390 -19.78 -21.91 27.38
C ALA A 390 -19.50 -22.42 25.97
N TYR A 391 -20.28 -21.96 25.00
CA TYR A 391 -20.07 -22.29 23.59
C TYR A 391 -18.79 -21.64 23.04
N LEU A 392 -18.49 -20.37 23.38
CA LEU A 392 -17.24 -19.73 22.95
C LEU A 392 -16.01 -20.37 23.57
N GLU A 393 -16.03 -20.72 24.85
CA GLU A 393 -14.93 -21.42 25.50
C GLU A 393 -14.66 -22.77 24.82
N MET A 394 -15.70 -23.53 24.49
CA MET A 394 -15.59 -24.81 23.79
C MET A 394 -14.94 -24.68 22.40
N ILE A 395 -15.34 -23.65 21.62
CA ILE A 395 -14.78 -23.40 20.29
C ILE A 395 -13.33 -22.92 20.41
N ALA A 396 -13.08 -21.94 21.30
CA ALA A 396 -11.74 -21.40 21.50
C ALA A 396 -10.74 -22.48 21.91
N ASP A 397 -11.13 -23.37 22.82
CA ASP A 397 -10.30 -24.50 23.23
C ASP A 397 -10.02 -25.49 22.08
N SER A 398 -10.95 -25.63 21.14
CA SER A 398 -10.79 -26.55 20.00
C SER A 398 -9.99 -25.96 18.84
N GLN A 399 -10.10 -24.65 18.60
CA GLN A 399 -9.46 -23.96 17.45
C GLN A 399 -8.10 -23.35 17.79
N LEU A 400 -7.85 -22.99 19.05
CA LEU A 400 -6.63 -22.30 19.47
C LEU A 400 -5.57 -23.23 20.07
N GLN A 401 -5.74 -24.57 19.98
CA GLN A 401 -4.77 -25.57 20.44
C GLN A 401 -3.69 -25.93 19.38
N TYR A 402 -3.65 -25.24 18.23
CA TYR A 402 -2.67 -25.50 17.17
C TYR A 402 -1.66 -24.36 17.04
#